data_5aeac0d022a6595f7d5a8bab78e3c536
#
_entry.id   5aeac0d022a6595f7d5a8bab78e3c536
#
_cell.length_a   1.000
_cell.length_b   1.000
_cell.length_c   1.000
_cell.angle_alpha   90.00
_cell.angle_beta   90.00
_cell.angle_gamma   90.00
#
_symmetry.space_group_name_H-M   'P 1'
#
loop_
_entity.id
_entity.type
_entity.pdbx_description
1 polymer ?
#
loop_
_entity_poly.entity_id
_entity_poly.type
_entity_poly.pdbx_seq_one_letter_code
_entity_poly.pdbx_strand_id
1 'polypeptide(L)'
;MALVVGHPEVRDAARLGEVQLEAWLQTYPNDEAGIDEAWIREHRGSAASAEGIARWTKYLTEVRQQPDTLFCRVVRSDTDIVGFLCGRRGEVVGLGPMYLLDEAQGAGAGGRLMREFLAWSGDVPTHLWVTEYNVRAVRFYERHGFRATGERELWRGRLPNVRMLRAGAAAG
;
A
#
# COMPACT_ATOMS: atom_id res chain seq x y z
N MET A 1 0.38 18.80 13.30
CA MET A 1 1.07 18.43 12.04
C MET A 1 0.03 18.21 10.97
N ALA A 2 0.11 18.98 9.90
CA ALA A 2 -0.84 18.89 8.79
C ALA A 2 -0.37 17.79 7.82
N LEU A 3 -1.23 16.78 7.57
CA LEU A 3 -0.98 15.74 6.58
C LEU A 3 -1.69 16.10 5.27
N VAL A 4 -0.95 16.12 4.18
CA VAL A 4 -1.47 16.43 2.84
C VAL A 4 -1.32 15.23 1.93
N VAL A 5 -2.43 14.84 1.28
CA VAL A 5 -2.43 13.83 0.21
C VAL A 5 -2.19 14.53 -1.12
N GLY A 6 -1.28 14.01 -1.92
CA GLY A 6 -0.94 14.62 -3.20
C GLY A 6 -0.25 13.66 -4.17
N HIS A 7 0.06 14.18 -5.35
CA HIS A 7 0.78 13.42 -6.36
C HIS A 7 2.24 13.24 -5.97
N PRO A 8 2.84 12.07 -6.24
CA PRO A 8 4.27 11.87 -6.08
C PRO A 8 5.03 12.54 -7.23
N GLU A 9 6.29 12.84 -6.97
CA GLU A 9 7.26 13.23 -7.98
C GLU A 9 8.31 12.13 -8.15
N VAL A 10 8.97 12.05 -9.30
CA VAL A 10 10.01 11.03 -9.55
C VAL A 10 11.15 11.11 -8.51
N ARG A 11 11.48 12.31 -8.04
CA ARG A 11 12.48 12.50 -6.98
C ARG A 11 12.10 11.89 -5.62
N ASP A 12 10.84 11.54 -5.43
CA ASP A 12 10.36 10.90 -4.19
C ASP A 12 10.74 9.41 -4.10
N ALA A 13 11.28 8.83 -5.18
CA ALA A 13 11.55 7.40 -5.30
C ALA A 13 12.35 6.82 -4.12
N ALA A 14 13.42 7.48 -3.70
CA ALA A 14 14.24 7.03 -2.58
C ALA A 14 13.43 7.00 -1.28
N ARG A 15 12.66 8.06 -1.02
CA ARG A 15 11.86 8.15 0.21
C ARG A 15 10.72 7.13 0.23
N LEU A 16 10.12 6.83 -0.90
CA LEU A 16 9.09 5.78 -0.98
C LEU A 16 9.65 4.40 -0.64
N GLY A 17 10.86 4.08 -1.08
CA GLY A 17 11.55 2.85 -0.69
C GLY A 17 11.82 2.78 0.81
N GLU A 18 12.27 3.88 1.42
CA GLU A 18 12.49 3.97 2.87
C GLU A 18 11.17 3.82 3.65
N VAL A 19 10.11 4.52 3.25
CA VAL A 19 8.79 4.42 3.89
C VAL A 19 8.26 2.98 3.82
N GLN A 20 8.45 2.30 2.70
CA GLN A 20 8.05 0.90 2.56
C GLN A 20 8.77 0.02 3.58
N LEU A 21 10.07 0.16 3.73
CA LEU A 21 10.85 -0.63 4.70
C LEU A 21 10.47 -0.25 6.15
N GLU A 22 10.39 1.05 6.47
CA GLU A 22 9.99 1.53 7.79
C GLU A 22 8.60 1.00 8.19
N ALA A 23 7.63 1.07 7.29
CA ALA A 23 6.28 0.58 7.55
C ALA A 23 6.26 -0.93 7.84
N TRP A 24 7.09 -1.71 7.14
CA TRP A 24 7.25 -3.13 7.42
C TRP A 24 7.83 -3.38 8.79
N LEU A 25 8.86 -2.64 9.19
CA LEU A 25 9.49 -2.76 10.52
C LEU A 25 8.55 -2.34 11.65
N GLN A 26 7.66 -1.39 11.41
CA GLN A 26 6.65 -0.96 12.40
C GLN A 26 5.47 -1.95 12.52
N THR A 27 5.13 -2.66 11.44
CA THR A 27 3.84 -3.36 11.35
C THR A 27 3.95 -4.88 11.52
N TYR A 28 4.98 -5.51 10.97
CA TYR A 28 5.01 -6.97 10.77
C TYR A 28 5.85 -7.81 11.72
N PRO A 29 6.68 -7.29 12.62
CA PRO A 29 7.32 -8.16 13.61
C PRO A 29 6.27 -8.97 14.37
N ASN A 30 6.45 -10.31 14.40
CA ASN A 30 5.52 -11.25 15.02
C ASN A 30 6.24 -12.56 15.34
N ASP A 31 6.36 -12.88 16.62
CA ASP A 31 7.10 -14.06 17.09
C ASP A 31 6.43 -15.35 16.65
N GLU A 32 5.10 -15.43 16.68
CA GLU A 32 4.37 -16.65 16.27
C GLU A 32 4.57 -16.96 14.78
N ALA A 33 4.66 -15.92 13.94
CA ALA A 33 4.94 -16.06 12.52
C ALA A 33 6.43 -16.24 12.21
N GLY A 34 7.30 -16.09 13.21
CA GLY A 34 8.75 -16.12 13.03
C GLY A 34 9.29 -14.97 12.19
N ILE A 35 8.67 -13.79 12.32
CA ILE A 35 9.03 -12.58 11.58
C ILE A 35 9.64 -11.58 12.56
N ASP A 36 10.92 -11.37 12.42
CA ASP A 36 11.70 -10.39 13.16
C ASP A 36 12.29 -9.32 12.23
N GLU A 37 12.99 -8.35 12.80
CA GLU A 37 13.65 -7.30 12.04
C GLU A 37 14.65 -7.85 11.02
N ALA A 38 15.44 -8.87 11.39
CA ALA A 38 16.42 -9.47 10.51
C ALA A 38 15.76 -10.10 9.28
N TRP A 39 14.67 -10.84 9.48
CA TRP A 39 13.90 -11.43 8.40
C TRP A 39 13.29 -10.37 7.47
N ILE A 40 12.75 -9.28 8.06
CA ILE A 40 12.20 -8.16 7.27
C ILE A 40 13.30 -7.50 6.42
N ARG A 41 14.46 -7.22 7.01
CA ARG A 41 15.58 -6.61 6.28
C ARG A 41 16.12 -7.52 5.18
N GLU A 42 16.16 -8.83 5.41
CA GLU A 42 16.55 -9.81 4.39
C GLU A 42 15.60 -9.78 3.17
N HIS A 43 14.30 -9.70 3.41
CA HIS A 43 13.28 -9.85 2.36
C HIS A 43 12.76 -8.51 1.80
N ARG A 44 12.92 -7.40 2.52
CA ARG A 44 12.43 -6.06 2.13
C ARG A 44 13.50 -4.96 2.18
N GLY A 45 14.68 -5.24 2.67
CA GLY A 45 15.76 -4.25 2.73
C GLY A 45 16.11 -3.66 1.38
N SER A 46 15.94 -4.43 0.30
CA SER A 46 16.16 -3.95 -1.06
C SER A 46 15.23 -2.81 -1.48
N ALA A 47 14.12 -2.58 -0.79
CA ALA A 47 13.24 -1.44 -1.07
C ALA A 47 13.94 -0.09 -0.92
N ALA A 48 14.85 0.01 0.05
CA ALA A 48 15.65 1.22 0.30
C ALA A 48 17.02 1.19 -0.38
N SER A 49 17.34 0.16 -1.16
CA SER A 49 18.59 0.03 -1.90
C SER A 49 18.56 0.77 -3.23
N ALA A 50 19.70 0.84 -3.91
CA ALA A 50 19.79 1.40 -5.26
C ALA A 50 18.82 0.71 -6.24
N GLU A 51 18.64 -0.61 -6.14
CA GLU A 51 17.64 -1.34 -6.94
C GLU A 51 16.21 -0.92 -6.62
N GLY A 52 15.89 -0.74 -5.34
CA GLY A 52 14.58 -0.26 -4.89
C GLY A 52 14.28 1.15 -5.40
N ILE A 53 15.26 2.04 -5.33
CA ILE A 53 15.16 3.40 -5.88
C ILE A 53 14.90 3.35 -7.38
N ALA A 54 15.62 2.50 -8.10
CA ALA A 54 15.44 2.33 -9.55
C ALA A 54 14.02 1.82 -9.89
N ARG A 55 13.50 0.84 -9.14
CA ARG A 55 12.13 0.34 -9.32
C ARG A 55 11.08 1.43 -9.06
N TRP A 56 11.23 2.21 -7.98
CA TRP A 56 10.34 3.31 -7.68
C TRP A 56 10.41 4.42 -8.73
N THR A 57 11.63 4.78 -9.18
CA THR A 57 11.83 5.77 -10.23
C THR A 57 11.09 5.37 -11.50
N LYS A 58 11.23 4.11 -11.91
CA LYS A 58 10.51 3.56 -13.06
C LYS A 58 9.00 3.64 -12.86
N TYR A 59 8.49 3.16 -11.72
CA TYR A 59 7.06 3.17 -11.43
C TYR A 59 6.48 4.58 -11.43
N LEU A 60 7.12 5.54 -10.78
CA LEU A 60 6.65 6.93 -10.74
C LEU A 60 6.68 7.59 -12.12
N THR A 61 7.64 7.24 -12.97
CA THR A 61 7.68 7.69 -14.36
C THR A 61 6.50 7.12 -15.14
N GLU A 62 6.22 5.83 -14.99
CA GLU A 62 5.10 5.14 -15.65
C GLU A 62 3.74 5.68 -15.16
N VAL A 63 3.58 5.98 -13.87
CA VAL A 63 2.34 6.60 -13.33
C VAL A 63 2.02 7.92 -14.05
N ARG A 64 3.03 8.73 -14.34
CA ARG A 64 2.85 9.98 -15.08
C ARG A 64 2.45 9.77 -16.53
N GLN A 65 2.97 8.72 -17.14
CA GLN A 65 2.72 8.38 -18.56
C GLN A 65 1.42 7.63 -18.77
N GLN A 66 0.96 6.87 -17.76
CA GLN A 66 -0.19 5.97 -17.84
C GLN A 66 -1.16 6.19 -16.67
N PRO A 67 -1.71 7.41 -16.50
CA PRO A 67 -2.53 7.75 -15.33
C PRO A 67 -3.85 6.97 -15.24
N ASP A 68 -4.33 6.44 -16.37
CA ASP A 68 -5.54 5.61 -16.41
C ASP A 68 -5.29 4.16 -15.95
N THR A 69 -4.04 3.71 -16.02
CA THR A 69 -3.65 2.32 -15.71
C THR A 69 -2.96 2.21 -14.36
N LEU A 70 -2.21 3.22 -13.96
CA LEU A 70 -1.42 3.24 -12.73
C LEU A 70 -1.81 4.41 -11.83
N PHE A 71 -1.89 4.12 -10.55
CA PHE A 71 -2.23 5.10 -9.52
C PHE A 71 -1.12 5.19 -8.47
N CYS A 72 -0.81 6.39 -8.05
CA CYS A 72 -0.03 6.63 -6.84
C CYS A 72 -0.40 7.97 -6.21
N ARG A 73 -0.57 7.96 -4.89
CA ARG A 73 -0.67 9.17 -4.06
C ARG A 73 0.24 9.01 -2.86
N VAL A 74 0.79 10.11 -2.41
CA VAL A 74 1.64 10.18 -1.22
C VAL A 74 1.00 11.03 -0.14
N VAL A 75 1.33 10.73 1.10
CA VAL A 75 0.99 11.56 2.25
C VAL A 75 2.24 12.28 2.69
N ARG A 76 2.18 13.60 2.71
CA ARG A 76 3.28 14.45 3.18
C ARG A 76 2.95 15.05 4.54
N SER A 77 3.94 15.07 5.40
CA SER A 77 3.99 15.80 6.65
C SER A 77 5.08 16.86 6.51
N ASP A 78 4.69 18.14 6.50
CA ASP A 78 5.61 19.24 6.19
C ASP A 78 6.39 18.97 4.89
N THR A 79 7.65 18.57 4.96
CA THR A 79 8.50 18.29 3.80
C THR A 79 8.76 16.81 3.56
N ASP A 80 8.30 15.92 4.45
CA ASP A 80 8.60 14.49 4.37
C ASP A 80 7.39 13.67 3.91
N ILE A 81 7.67 12.51 3.30
CA ILE A 81 6.64 11.52 2.96
C ILE A 81 6.52 10.53 4.11
N VAL A 82 5.29 10.35 4.58
CA VAL A 82 4.96 9.46 5.71
C VAL A 82 3.97 8.36 5.34
N GLY A 83 3.63 8.25 4.07
CA GLY A 83 2.76 7.19 3.57
C GLY A 83 2.47 7.31 2.09
N PHE A 84 1.90 6.26 1.52
CA PHE A 84 1.47 6.25 0.12
C PHE A 84 0.46 5.13 -0.15
N LEU A 85 -0.23 5.25 -1.28
CA LEU A 85 -1.10 4.22 -1.83
C LEU A 85 -0.85 4.13 -3.34
N CYS A 86 -0.60 2.90 -3.81
CA CYS A 86 -0.46 2.58 -5.22
C CYS A 86 -1.60 1.68 -5.71
N GLY A 87 -1.85 1.70 -7.00
CA GLY A 87 -2.82 0.83 -7.63
C GLY A 87 -2.51 0.58 -9.10
N ARG A 88 -3.09 -0.49 -9.62
CA ARG A 88 -2.93 -0.91 -11.01
C ARG A 88 -4.25 -1.40 -11.56
N ARG A 89 -4.56 -0.96 -12.76
CA ARG A 89 -5.75 -1.43 -13.50
C ARG A 89 -5.38 -2.59 -14.41
N GLY A 90 -6.13 -3.69 -14.30
CA GLY A 90 -6.11 -4.85 -15.17
C GLY A 90 -7.56 -5.28 -15.42
N GLU A 91 -7.83 -6.55 -15.53
CA GLU A 91 -9.21 -7.09 -15.60
C GLU A 91 -9.98 -6.75 -14.31
N VAL A 92 -9.29 -6.77 -13.18
CA VAL A 92 -9.71 -6.19 -11.92
C VAL A 92 -8.67 -5.15 -11.50
N VAL A 93 -9.07 -4.19 -10.68
CA VAL A 93 -8.14 -3.24 -10.11
C VAL A 93 -7.42 -3.86 -8.93
N GLY A 94 -6.10 -3.75 -8.88
CA GLY A 94 -5.28 -4.12 -7.73
C GLY A 94 -4.96 -2.90 -6.87
N LEU A 95 -5.26 -2.95 -5.58
CA LEU A 95 -4.83 -1.98 -4.59
C LEU A 95 -3.56 -2.50 -3.92
N GLY A 96 -2.52 -1.70 -3.94
CA GLY A 96 -1.28 -1.97 -3.23
C GLY A 96 -0.03 -1.64 -4.03
N PRO A 97 1.06 -1.43 -3.32
CA PRO A 97 1.14 -1.35 -1.86
C PRO A 97 0.48 -0.09 -1.28
N MET A 98 0.04 -0.19 -0.01
CA MET A 98 -0.44 0.93 0.78
C MET A 98 0.22 0.89 2.16
N TYR A 99 0.90 1.95 2.52
CA TYR A 99 1.56 2.07 3.83
C TYR A 99 1.36 3.48 4.41
N LEU A 100 1.16 3.52 5.73
CA LEU A 100 1.19 4.73 6.53
C LEU A 100 2.10 4.47 7.73
N LEU A 101 3.11 5.32 7.92
CA LEU A 101 3.93 5.27 9.12
C LEU A 101 3.07 5.57 10.36
N ASP A 102 3.47 5.05 11.52
CA ASP A 102 2.71 5.18 12.77
C ASP A 102 2.34 6.64 13.06
N GLU A 103 3.25 7.56 12.82
CA GLU A 103 3.05 9.01 13.02
C GLU A 103 1.96 9.62 12.12
N ALA A 104 1.63 8.98 11.01
CA ALA A 104 0.60 9.43 10.08
C ALA A 104 -0.76 8.74 10.30
N GLN A 105 -0.81 7.77 11.18
CA GLN A 105 -2.03 7.02 11.45
C GLN A 105 -2.96 7.80 12.39
N GLY A 106 -4.28 7.57 12.24
CA GLY A 106 -5.28 8.18 13.11
C GLY A 106 -5.67 9.63 12.76
N ALA A 107 -5.02 10.24 11.77
CA ALA A 107 -5.30 11.61 11.33
C ALA A 107 -6.16 11.71 10.06
N GLY A 108 -6.79 10.61 9.65
CA GLY A 108 -7.68 10.56 8.49
C GLY A 108 -6.99 10.48 7.13
N ALA A 109 -5.65 10.40 7.08
CA ALA A 109 -4.89 10.34 5.83
C ALA A 109 -5.22 9.08 5.02
N GLY A 110 -5.37 7.92 5.68
CA GLY A 110 -5.76 6.66 5.03
C GLY A 110 -7.11 6.77 4.32
N GLY A 111 -8.10 7.38 4.97
CA GLY A 111 -9.41 7.62 4.37
C GLY A 111 -9.35 8.54 3.16
N ARG A 112 -8.50 9.58 3.20
CA ARG A 112 -8.29 10.47 2.05
C ARG A 112 -7.62 9.75 0.88
N LEU A 113 -6.57 8.96 1.14
CA LEU A 113 -5.95 8.12 0.13
C LEU A 113 -6.96 7.18 -0.53
N MET A 114 -7.78 6.50 0.28
CA MET A 114 -8.78 5.55 -0.21
C MET A 114 -9.84 6.25 -1.05
N ARG A 115 -10.32 7.43 -0.67
CA ARG A 115 -11.30 8.19 -1.47
C ARG A 115 -10.74 8.53 -2.86
N GLU A 116 -9.50 9.01 -2.94
CA GLU A 116 -8.88 9.30 -4.24
C GLU A 116 -8.67 8.04 -5.07
N PHE A 117 -8.24 6.95 -4.42
CA PHE A 117 -8.07 5.67 -5.10
C PHE A 117 -9.41 5.15 -5.66
N LEU A 118 -10.48 5.16 -4.87
CA LEU A 118 -11.79 4.68 -5.31
C LEU A 118 -12.41 5.58 -6.41
N ALA A 119 -12.14 6.88 -6.36
CA ALA A 119 -12.53 7.79 -7.45
C ALA A 119 -11.79 7.44 -8.76
N TRP A 120 -10.52 7.07 -8.67
CA TRP A 120 -9.73 6.63 -9.82
C TRP A 120 -10.16 5.25 -10.31
N SER A 121 -10.35 4.27 -9.41
CA SER A 121 -10.71 2.90 -9.79
C SER A 121 -12.12 2.80 -10.39
N GLY A 122 -13.04 3.64 -9.97
CA GLY A 122 -14.44 3.59 -10.40
C GLY A 122 -15.19 2.38 -9.88
N ASP A 123 -16.25 2.00 -10.58
CA ASP A 123 -17.17 0.92 -10.20
C ASP A 123 -16.72 -0.46 -10.71
N VAL A 124 -15.43 -0.73 -10.69
CA VAL A 124 -14.89 -2.04 -11.08
C VAL A 124 -14.47 -2.84 -9.85
N PRO A 125 -14.47 -4.18 -9.93
CA PRO A 125 -13.98 -5.00 -8.82
C PRO A 125 -12.53 -4.64 -8.48
N THR A 126 -12.25 -4.49 -7.19
CA THR A 126 -10.93 -4.14 -6.67
C THR A 126 -10.49 -5.19 -5.65
N HIS A 127 -9.30 -5.71 -5.80
CA HIS A 127 -8.74 -6.70 -4.88
C HIS A 127 -7.47 -6.20 -4.22
N LEU A 128 -7.16 -6.79 -3.07
CA LEU A 128 -5.91 -6.56 -2.34
C LEU A 128 -5.50 -7.82 -1.58
N TRP A 129 -4.23 -7.87 -1.21
CA TRP A 129 -3.71 -8.80 -0.21
C TRP A 129 -3.36 -8.01 1.04
N VAL A 130 -3.71 -8.55 2.21
CA VAL A 130 -3.41 -7.94 3.50
C VAL A 130 -2.92 -9.02 4.46
N THR A 131 -1.96 -8.68 5.30
CA THR A 131 -1.47 -9.60 6.33
C THR A 131 -2.55 -9.87 7.35
N GLU A 132 -2.84 -11.14 7.61
CA GLU A 132 -3.96 -11.58 8.44
C GLU A 132 -3.94 -10.98 9.85
N TYR A 133 -2.77 -10.94 10.49
CA TYR A 133 -2.64 -10.36 11.83
C TYR A 133 -2.56 -8.83 11.86
N ASN A 134 -2.52 -8.16 10.70
CA ASN A 134 -2.68 -6.70 10.63
C ASN A 134 -4.16 -6.33 10.73
N VAL A 135 -4.73 -6.57 11.93
CA VAL A 135 -6.17 -6.39 12.19
C VAL A 135 -6.63 -4.97 11.90
N ARG A 136 -5.77 -3.98 12.16
CA ARG A 136 -6.08 -2.58 11.88
C ARG A 136 -6.32 -2.33 10.40
N ALA A 137 -5.45 -2.86 9.54
CA ALA A 137 -5.60 -2.74 8.09
C ALA A 137 -6.83 -3.51 7.59
N VAL A 138 -7.05 -4.74 8.07
CA VAL A 138 -8.23 -5.53 7.70
C VAL A 138 -9.51 -4.75 8.00
N ARG A 139 -9.64 -4.20 9.21
CA ARG A 139 -10.81 -3.39 9.60
C ARG A 139 -10.94 -2.12 8.77
N PHE A 140 -9.82 -1.48 8.44
CA PHE A 140 -9.82 -0.32 7.55
C PHE A 140 -10.40 -0.66 6.19
N TYR A 141 -9.95 -1.76 5.57
CA TYR A 141 -10.47 -2.21 4.28
C TYR A 141 -11.94 -2.63 4.36
N GLU A 142 -12.35 -3.31 5.43
CA GLU A 142 -13.76 -3.66 5.66
C GLU A 142 -14.67 -2.43 5.70
N ARG A 143 -14.25 -1.35 6.36
CA ARG A 143 -15.00 -0.08 6.39
C ARG A 143 -15.15 0.56 5.01
N HIS A 144 -14.27 0.21 4.07
CA HIS A 144 -14.33 0.70 2.68
C HIS A 144 -14.97 -0.30 1.71
N GLY A 145 -15.67 -1.30 2.23
CA GLY A 145 -16.46 -2.23 1.42
C GLY A 145 -15.72 -3.47 0.94
N PHE A 146 -14.48 -3.70 1.37
CA PHE A 146 -13.75 -4.93 1.08
C PHE A 146 -14.21 -6.07 1.98
N ARG A 147 -14.23 -7.29 1.43
CA ARG A 147 -14.58 -8.51 2.16
C ARG A 147 -13.58 -9.60 1.83
N ALA A 148 -13.27 -10.44 2.83
CA ALA A 148 -12.39 -11.59 2.65
C ALA A 148 -12.97 -12.55 1.63
N THR A 149 -12.13 -13.07 0.72
CA THR A 149 -12.52 -14.06 -0.31
C THR A 149 -12.36 -15.49 0.16
N GLY A 150 -11.62 -15.73 1.24
CA GLY A 150 -11.20 -17.06 1.69
C GLY A 150 -9.84 -17.47 1.11
N GLU A 151 -9.31 -16.78 0.12
CA GLU A 151 -7.98 -17.07 -0.44
C GLU A 151 -6.90 -16.61 0.54
N ARG A 152 -5.88 -17.45 0.70
CA ARG A 152 -4.76 -17.23 1.62
C ARG A 152 -3.46 -17.61 0.94
N GLU A 153 -2.39 -16.93 1.34
CA GLU A 153 -1.02 -17.29 0.94
C GLU A 153 -0.07 -17.12 2.11
N LEU A 154 1.05 -17.84 2.07
CA LEU A 154 2.19 -17.59 2.95
C LEU A 154 3.30 -16.95 2.12
N TRP A 155 3.41 -15.62 2.17
CA TRP A 155 4.47 -14.93 1.46
C TRP A 155 5.83 -15.27 2.08
N ARG A 156 6.74 -15.72 1.22
CA ARG A 156 8.08 -16.21 1.64
C ARG A 156 8.01 -17.29 2.73
N GLY A 157 6.92 -18.07 2.74
CA GLY A 157 6.73 -19.18 3.68
C GLY A 157 6.40 -18.79 5.12
N ARG A 158 6.24 -17.50 5.43
CA ARG A 158 6.01 -17.02 6.80
C ARG A 158 4.90 -16.00 6.96
N LEU A 159 4.81 -15.02 6.07
CA LEU A 159 3.84 -13.92 6.24
C LEU A 159 2.46 -14.36 5.75
N PRO A 160 1.50 -14.57 6.68
CA PRO A 160 0.16 -15.03 6.29
C PRO A 160 -0.64 -13.86 5.71
N ASN A 161 -0.96 -13.94 4.43
CA ASN A 161 -1.80 -12.97 3.75
C ASN A 161 -3.17 -13.56 3.41
N VAL A 162 -4.18 -12.71 3.49
CA VAL A 162 -5.54 -13.00 3.06
C VAL A 162 -5.93 -12.05 1.94
N ARG A 163 -6.73 -12.55 0.99
CA ARG A 163 -7.22 -11.72 -0.11
C ARG A 163 -8.55 -11.09 0.28
N MET A 164 -8.70 -9.82 -0.07
CA MET A 164 -9.97 -9.12 0.06
C MET A 164 -10.42 -8.59 -1.29
N LEU A 165 -11.72 -8.52 -1.48
CA LEU A 165 -12.36 -8.02 -2.69
C LEU A 165 -13.43 -7.00 -2.33
N ARG A 166 -13.45 -5.89 -3.06
CA ARG A 166 -14.55 -4.95 -3.12
C ARG A 166 -15.25 -5.16 -4.45
N ALA A 167 -16.50 -5.57 -4.42
CA ALA A 167 -17.29 -5.73 -5.62
C ALA A 167 -17.47 -4.38 -6.33
N GLY A 168 -17.48 -4.39 -7.65
CA GLY A 168 -17.91 -3.24 -8.43
C GLY A 168 -19.41 -2.97 -8.22
N ALA A 169 -19.89 -1.83 -8.73
CA ALA A 169 -21.33 -1.60 -8.75
C ALA A 169 -22.01 -2.74 -9.48
N ALA A 170 -23.12 -3.26 -8.89
CA ALA A 170 -23.93 -4.24 -9.58
C ALA A 170 -24.40 -3.64 -10.91
N ALA A 171 -24.15 -4.35 -12.03
CA ALA A 171 -24.78 -4.02 -13.28
C ALA A 171 -26.29 -4.11 -13.09
N GLY A 172 -26.90 -2.95 -12.98
CA GLY A 172 -28.36 -2.83 -12.85
C GLY A 172 -29.07 -3.22 -14.13
#